data_46119fe5b4157b4d00fbf04d82939fdb
#
_entry.id   46119fe5b4157b4d00fbf04d82939fdb
#
_cell.length_a   1.000
_cell.length_b   1.000
_cell.length_c   1.000
_cell.angle_alpha   90.00
_cell.angle_beta   90.00
_cell.angle_gamma   90.00
#
_symmetry.space_group_name_H-M   'P 1'
#
loop_
_entity.id
_entity.type
_entity.pdbx_description
1 polymer ?
#
loop_
_entity_poly.entity_id
_entity_poly.type
_entity_poly.pdbx_seq_one_letter_code
_entity_poly.pdbx_strand_id
1 'polypeptide(L)'
;MKTALIVDDTKNIRILLSHCLKDSGFSVHCASNGSEALELISIIDFDIAFIDIKMPIMSGTALLEQIRTDGYTFNIVIMTAFATIKNAVTTTKLGAVAYLQKPFTANTIHKILDEIFPDYNKQSPPDTLNNKSSKEYLDSSNNIVSTDPLVYREFGDLLISKGEIEKGTLFIQFSEELKNLK
;
A
#
# COMPACT_ATOMS: atom_id res chain seq x y z
N MET A 1 1.60 -21.14 -0.91
CA MET A 1 0.50 -20.12 -0.96
C MET A 1 0.90 -19.00 -0.03
N LYS A 2 0.86 -17.76 -0.49
CA LYS A 2 1.21 -16.59 0.35
C LYS A 2 0.09 -16.24 1.30
N THR A 3 0.44 -15.67 2.45
CA THR A 3 -0.52 -15.34 3.52
C THR A 3 -0.59 -13.82 3.68
N ALA A 4 -1.81 -13.28 3.69
CA ALA A 4 -2.09 -11.86 3.83
C ALA A 4 -2.90 -11.57 5.10
N LEU A 5 -2.57 -10.48 5.78
CA LEU A 5 -3.32 -9.92 6.90
C LEU A 5 -4.02 -8.63 6.46
N ILE A 6 -5.27 -8.46 6.82
CA ILE A 6 -6.04 -7.23 6.64
C ILE A 6 -6.41 -6.70 8.02
N VAL A 7 -6.02 -5.44 8.31
CA VAL A 7 -6.32 -4.77 9.58
C VAL A 7 -7.07 -3.48 9.30
N ASP A 8 -8.37 -3.46 9.57
CA ASP A 8 -9.27 -2.34 9.29
C ASP A 8 -10.51 -2.45 10.18
N ASP A 9 -10.96 -1.39 10.82
CA ASP A 9 -12.16 -1.43 11.65
C ASP A 9 -13.45 -1.55 10.83
N THR A 10 -13.41 -1.14 9.55
CA THR A 10 -14.54 -1.16 8.62
C THR A 10 -14.72 -2.53 7.97
N LYS A 11 -15.78 -3.26 8.36
CA LYS A 11 -16.08 -4.60 7.86
C LYS A 11 -16.12 -4.69 6.32
N ASN A 12 -16.71 -3.69 5.64
CA ASN A 12 -16.84 -3.71 4.18
C ASN A 12 -15.48 -3.62 3.47
N ILE A 13 -14.52 -2.88 4.03
CA ILE A 13 -13.15 -2.81 3.51
C ILE A 13 -12.47 -4.17 3.65
N ARG A 14 -12.58 -4.82 4.81
CA ARG A 14 -12.04 -6.17 5.01
C ARG A 14 -12.60 -7.18 4.03
N ILE A 15 -13.93 -7.13 3.76
CA ILE A 15 -14.59 -8.02 2.78
C ILE A 15 -14.04 -7.76 1.37
N LEU A 16 -14.00 -6.50 0.93
CA LEU A 16 -13.49 -6.13 -0.41
C LEU A 16 -12.06 -6.62 -0.62
N LEU A 17 -11.16 -6.29 0.31
CA LEU A 17 -9.77 -6.73 0.24
C LEU A 17 -9.62 -8.25 0.29
N SER A 18 -10.43 -8.92 1.13
CA SER A 18 -10.40 -10.40 1.20
C SER A 18 -10.76 -11.04 -0.14
N HIS A 19 -11.72 -10.50 -0.89
CA HIS A 19 -12.04 -10.99 -2.23
C HIS A 19 -10.85 -10.76 -3.18
N CYS A 20 -10.35 -9.53 -3.29
CA CYS A 20 -9.23 -9.21 -4.18
C CYS A 20 -7.98 -10.07 -3.91
N LEU A 21 -7.63 -10.27 -2.63
CA LEU A 21 -6.46 -11.04 -2.25
C LEU A 21 -6.65 -12.55 -2.47
N LYS A 22 -7.84 -13.10 -2.19
CA LYS A 22 -8.16 -14.50 -2.48
C LYS A 22 -8.16 -14.79 -3.98
N ASP A 23 -8.71 -13.88 -4.79
CA ASP A 23 -8.69 -13.98 -6.25
C ASP A 23 -7.24 -13.95 -6.78
N SER A 24 -6.33 -13.27 -6.07
CA SER A 24 -4.89 -13.28 -6.33
C SER A 24 -4.15 -14.48 -5.70
N GLY A 25 -4.85 -15.46 -5.15
CA GLY A 25 -4.27 -16.72 -4.63
C GLY A 25 -3.68 -16.63 -3.21
N PHE A 26 -4.01 -15.59 -2.43
CA PHE A 26 -3.56 -15.48 -1.04
C PHE A 26 -4.49 -16.22 -0.07
N SER A 27 -3.90 -16.79 1.00
CA SER A 27 -4.62 -17.10 2.23
C SER A 27 -4.82 -15.81 3.01
N VAL A 28 -6.06 -15.49 3.42
CA VAL A 28 -6.39 -14.18 3.99
C VAL A 28 -6.91 -14.31 5.41
N HIS A 29 -6.31 -13.55 6.32
CA HIS A 29 -6.74 -13.35 7.70
C HIS A 29 -7.14 -11.89 7.91
N CYS A 30 -8.12 -11.66 8.78
CA CYS A 30 -8.64 -10.32 9.05
C CYS A 30 -8.60 -10.01 10.54
N ALA A 31 -8.23 -8.78 10.86
CA ALA A 31 -8.32 -8.20 12.19
C ALA A 31 -9.14 -6.91 12.13
N SER A 32 -9.92 -6.63 13.15
CA SER A 32 -10.73 -5.41 13.24
C SER A 32 -10.03 -4.28 14.00
N ASN A 33 -8.88 -4.56 14.62
CA ASN A 33 -8.09 -3.62 15.40
C ASN A 33 -6.65 -4.12 15.56
N GLY A 34 -5.77 -3.26 16.11
CA GLY A 34 -4.36 -3.56 16.28
C GLY A 34 -4.06 -4.71 17.24
N SER A 35 -4.83 -4.88 18.31
CA SER A 35 -4.62 -5.96 19.28
C SER A 35 -4.89 -7.33 18.65
N GLU A 36 -6.01 -7.47 17.95
CA GLU A 36 -6.35 -8.68 17.20
C GLU A 36 -5.30 -9.00 16.11
N ALA A 37 -4.76 -7.95 15.48
CA ALA A 37 -3.68 -8.10 14.49
C ALA A 37 -2.40 -8.66 15.14
N LEU A 38 -1.98 -8.15 16.29
CA LEU A 38 -0.79 -8.63 17.01
C LEU A 38 -0.96 -10.08 17.49
N GLU A 39 -2.16 -10.48 17.95
CA GLU A 39 -2.45 -11.87 18.29
C GLU A 39 -2.27 -12.78 17.07
N LEU A 40 -2.80 -12.41 15.91
CA LEU A 40 -2.65 -13.19 14.68
C LEU A 40 -1.18 -13.25 14.23
N ILE A 41 -0.43 -12.14 14.31
CA ILE A 41 0.99 -12.07 13.93
C ILE A 41 1.84 -12.96 14.82
N SER A 42 1.46 -13.14 16.08
CA SER A 42 2.21 -14.01 17.01
C SER A 42 2.10 -15.52 16.69
N ILE A 43 1.11 -15.93 15.90
CA ILE A 43 0.80 -17.34 15.62
C ILE A 43 0.82 -17.72 14.14
N ILE A 44 0.86 -16.73 13.25
CA ILE A 44 0.80 -16.92 11.79
C ILE A 44 1.91 -16.12 11.13
N ASP A 45 2.67 -16.76 10.24
CA ASP A 45 3.63 -16.07 9.38
C ASP A 45 2.91 -15.42 8.20
N PHE A 46 3.10 -14.11 8.04
CA PHE A 46 2.53 -13.33 6.96
C PHE A 46 3.59 -12.94 5.93
N ASP A 47 3.18 -12.89 4.66
CA ASP A 47 3.98 -12.32 3.55
C ASP A 47 3.69 -10.84 3.35
N ILE A 48 2.44 -10.43 3.63
CA ILE A 48 1.97 -9.05 3.46
C ILE A 48 0.85 -8.71 4.45
N ALA A 49 0.81 -7.45 4.91
CA ALA A 49 -0.32 -6.90 5.64
C ALA A 49 -0.81 -5.59 5.02
N PHE A 50 -2.13 -5.40 5.00
CA PHE A 50 -2.81 -4.16 4.66
C PHE A 50 -3.38 -3.57 5.95
N ILE A 51 -2.89 -2.39 6.38
CA ILE A 51 -3.20 -1.81 7.69
C ILE A 51 -3.79 -0.41 7.52
N ASP A 52 -5.02 -0.20 8.02
CA ASP A 52 -5.61 1.14 8.08
C ASP A 52 -4.91 2.01 9.13
N ILE A 53 -4.68 3.29 8.82
CA ILE A 53 -4.09 4.24 9.78
C ILE A 53 -5.04 4.56 10.93
N LYS A 54 -6.32 4.81 10.59
CA LYS A 54 -7.29 5.31 11.57
C LYS A 54 -8.15 4.18 12.14
N MET A 55 -7.67 3.58 13.19
CA MET A 55 -8.42 2.57 13.95
C MET A 55 -8.58 3.00 15.41
N PRO A 56 -9.64 2.56 16.10
CA PRO A 56 -9.79 2.78 17.53
C PRO A 56 -8.70 2.07 18.33
N ILE A 57 -8.42 2.57 19.52
CA ILE A 57 -7.47 2.02 20.50
C ILE A 57 -6.01 2.15 20.05
N MET A 58 -5.64 1.60 18.91
CA MET A 58 -4.27 1.62 18.36
C MET A 58 -4.32 2.06 16.89
N SER A 59 -3.60 3.14 16.55
CA SER A 59 -3.47 3.56 15.15
C SER A 59 -2.64 2.58 14.33
N GLY A 60 -2.88 2.50 13.01
CA GLY A 60 -2.06 1.65 12.14
C GLY A 60 -0.59 2.03 12.10
N THR A 61 -0.26 3.31 12.34
CA THR A 61 1.13 3.75 12.47
C THR A 61 1.78 3.17 13.73
N ALA A 62 1.07 3.17 14.87
CA ALA A 62 1.57 2.58 16.10
C ALA A 62 1.69 1.04 15.98
N LEU A 63 0.73 0.39 15.29
CA LEU A 63 0.81 -1.03 15.00
C LEU A 63 2.02 -1.36 14.12
N LEU A 64 2.28 -0.58 13.06
CA LEU A 64 3.46 -0.76 12.20
C LEU A 64 4.75 -0.64 13.01
N GLU A 65 4.87 0.38 13.86
CA GLU A 65 6.03 0.59 14.72
C GLU A 65 6.24 -0.60 15.68
N GLN A 66 5.18 -1.09 16.31
CA GLN A 66 5.25 -2.28 17.17
C GLN A 66 5.70 -3.52 16.41
N ILE A 67 5.11 -3.81 15.24
CA ILE A 67 5.50 -4.95 14.39
C ILE A 67 7.00 -4.89 14.05
N ARG A 68 7.53 -3.70 13.71
CA ARG A 68 8.95 -3.54 13.40
C ARG A 68 9.85 -3.65 14.65
N THR A 69 9.40 -3.14 15.79
CA THR A 69 10.10 -3.27 17.09
C THR A 69 10.18 -4.73 17.53
N ASP A 70 9.12 -5.52 17.28
CA ASP A 70 9.09 -6.95 17.59
C ASP A 70 9.89 -7.81 16.59
N GLY A 71 10.52 -7.18 15.57
CA GLY A 71 11.45 -7.83 14.64
C GLY A 71 10.79 -8.44 13.39
N TYR A 72 9.50 -8.26 13.19
CA TYR A 72 8.82 -8.76 11.98
C TYR A 72 9.17 -7.90 10.76
N THR A 73 9.47 -8.56 9.62
CA THR A 73 9.97 -7.92 8.39
C THR A 73 9.08 -8.08 7.18
N PHE A 74 7.93 -8.76 7.30
CA PHE A 74 7.00 -8.94 6.18
C PHE A 74 6.52 -7.60 5.59
N ASN A 75 6.04 -7.63 4.36
CA ASN A 75 5.61 -6.43 3.64
C ASN A 75 4.37 -5.79 4.30
N ILE A 76 4.39 -4.48 4.48
CA ILE A 76 3.26 -3.73 5.06
C ILE A 76 2.83 -2.62 4.11
N VAL A 77 1.57 -2.65 3.71
CA VAL A 77 0.88 -1.61 2.94
C VAL A 77 -0.01 -0.83 3.89
N ILE A 78 0.21 0.47 4.00
CA ILE A 78 -0.61 1.35 4.83
C ILE A 78 -1.79 1.87 4.03
N MET A 79 -3.00 1.80 4.58
CA MET A 79 -4.23 2.32 3.98
C MET A 79 -4.73 3.55 4.73
N THR A 80 -5.31 4.53 4.04
CA THR A 80 -5.90 5.70 4.68
C THR A 80 -6.93 6.42 3.81
N ALA A 81 -7.96 6.99 4.43
CA ALA A 81 -8.88 7.91 3.78
C ALA A 81 -8.31 9.33 3.62
N PHE A 82 -7.25 9.67 4.37
CA PHE A 82 -6.65 11.00 4.38
C PHE A 82 -5.15 10.88 4.07
N ALA A 83 -4.84 10.75 2.79
CA ALA A 83 -3.46 10.74 2.34
C ALA A 83 -2.84 12.12 2.56
N THR A 84 -1.77 12.15 3.36
CA THR A 84 -0.91 13.33 3.53
C THR A 84 0.53 12.89 3.31
N ILE A 85 1.32 13.79 2.72
CA ILE A 85 2.75 13.54 2.50
C ILE A 85 3.44 13.21 3.82
N LYS A 86 3.10 13.92 4.89
CA LYS A 86 3.66 13.66 6.23
C LYS A 86 3.41 12.22 6.69
N ASN A 87 2.20 11.71 6.52
CA ASN A 87 1.87 10.34 6.92
C ASN A 87 2.60 9.32 6.05
N ALA A 88 2.66 9.56 4.72
CA ALA A 88 3.38 8.68 3.79
C ALA A 88 4.87 8.62 4.13
N VAL A 89 5.54 9.77 4.34
CA VAL A 89 6.95 9.82 4.78
C VAL A 89 7.14 9.08 6.10
N THR A 90 6.29 9.32 7.10
CA THR A 90 6.41 8.68 8.41
C THR A 90 6.28 7.16 8.31
N THR A 91 5.28 6.65 7.60
CA THR A 91 5.06 5.21 7.48
C THR A 91 6.13 4.52 6.62
N THR A 92 6.66 5.19 5.60
CA THR A 92 7.80 4.69 4.82
C THR A 92 9.08 4.60 5.68
N LYS A 93 9.35 5.60 6.52
CA LYS A 93 10.47 5.56 7.49
C LYS A 93 10.34 4.42 8.49
N LEU A 94 9.13 4.05 8.85
CA LEU A 94 8.82 2.90 9.71
C LEU A 94 8.86 1.57 8.95
N GLY A 95 9.15 1.56 7.65
CA GLY A 95 9.31 0.35 6.85
C GLY A 95 8.02 -0.16 6.19
N ALA A 96 7.02 0.70 5.95
CA ALA A 96 5.95 0.39 5.02
C ALA A 96 6.49 0.35 3.60
N VAL A 97 6.07 -0.66 2.81
CA VAL A 97 6.51 -0.84 1.41
C VAL A 97 5.64 -0.08 0.43
N ALA A 98 4.39 0.22 0.81
CA ALA A 98 3.46 1.01 0.00
C ALA A 98 2.46 1.76 0.88
N TYR A 99 1.82 2.77 0.28
CA TYR A 99 0.83 3.62 0.91
C TYR A 99 -0.38 3.76 -0.01
N LEU A 100 -1.56 3.35 0.45
CA LEU A 100 -2.78 3.23 -0.35
C LEU A 100 -3.85 4.18 0.14
N GLN A 101 -4.30 5.09 -0.73
CA GLN A 101 -5.40 5.99 -0.39
C GLN A 101 -6.75 5.34 -0.63
N LYS A 102 -7.66 5.44 0.34
CA LYS A 102 -9.07 5.08 0.20
C LYS A 102 -9.86 6.24 -0.44
N PRO A 103 -10.82 5.98 -1.35
CA PRO A 103 -11.24 4.68 -1.88
C PRO A 103 -10.27 4.12 -2.92
N PHE A 104 -10.10 2.81 -2.97
CA PHE A 104 -9.26 2.10 -3.92
C PHE A 104 -10.07 1.04 -4.70
N THR A 105 -9.55 0.61 -5.84
CA THR A 105 -10.15 -0.41 -6.71
C THR A 105 -9.39 -1.74 -6.61
N ALA A 106 -10.00 -2.83 -7.10
CA ALA A 106 -9.32 -4.12 -7.22
C ALA A 106 -8.04 -4.00 -8.08
N ASN A 107 -8.09 -3.22 -9.17
CA ASN A 107 -6.93 -2.98 -10.02
C ASN A 107 -5.77 -2.33 -9.27
N THR A 108 -6.06 -1.40 -8.35
CA THR A 108 -5.02 -0.77 -7.52
C THR A 108 -4.35 -1.80 -6.61
N ILE A 109 -5.13 -2.72 -6.03
CA ILE A 109 -4.60 -3.80 -5.19
C ILE A 109 -3.73 -4.75 -6.02
N HIS A 110 -4.18 -5.16 -7.22
CA HIS A 110 -3.41 -6.05 -8.09
C HIS A 110 -2.07 -5.41 -8.50
N LYS A 111 -2.05 -4.11 -8.85
CA LYS A 111 -0.80 -3.38 -9.16
C LYS A 111 0.20 -3.41 -8.00
N ILE A 112 -0.27 -3.16 -6.77
CA ILE A 112 0.58 -3.24 -5.56
C ILE A 112 1.14 -4.65 -5.38
N LEU A 113 0.30 -5.67 -5.57
CA LEU A 113 0.74 -7.06 -5.45
C LEU A 113 1.77 -7.43 -6.52
N ASP A 114 1.60 -6.94 -7.75
CA ASP A 114 2.55 -7.16 -8.86
C ASP A 114 3.90 -6.48 -8.59
N GLU A 115 3.90 -5.30 -7.99
CA GLU A 115 5.13 -4.59 -7.59
C GLU A 115 5.86 -5.31 -6.45
N ILE A 116 5.13 -5.77 -5.44
CA ILE A 116 5.73 -6.42 -4.26
C ILE A 116 6.12 -7.88 -4.56
N PHE A 117 5.36 -8.56 -5.43
CA PHE A 117 5.56 -9.98 -5.76
C PHE A 117 5.58 -10.22 -7.28
N PRO A 118 6.56 -9.71 -8.02
CA PRO A 118 6.57 -9.72 -9.49
C PRO A 118 6.54 -11.12 -10.12
N ASP A 119 6.93 -12.15 -9.38
CA ASP A 119 6.93 -13.54 -9.86
C ASP A 119 5.72 -14.38 -9.44
N TYR A 120 4.86 -13.82 -8.58
CA TYR A 120 3.74 -14.56 -8.02
C TYR A 120 2.55 -14.68 -8.99
N ASN A 121 2.28 -13.63 -9.77
CA ASN A 121 1.12 -13.55 -10.67
C ASN A 121 1.35 -14.20 -12.06
N LYS A 122 2.56 -14.70 -12.37
CA LYS A 122 2.82 -15.36 -13.67
C LYS A 122 2.12 -16.71 -13.85
N GLN A 123 1.36 -17.20 -12.85
CA GLN A 123 0.64 -18.48 -12.90
C GLN A 123 -0.87 -18.34 -13.15
N SER A 124 -1.40 -17.14 -13.33
CA SER A 124 -2.78 -16.94 -13.79
C SER A 124 -2.83 -16.99 -15.32
N PRO A 125 -3.85 -17.62 -15.95
CA PRO A 125 -3.94 -17.67 -17.41
C PRO A 125 -3.95 -16.27 -18.01
N PRO A 126 -3.33 -16.07 -19.19
CA PRO A 126 -3.28 -14.76 -19.81
C PRO A 126 -4.66 -14.37 -20.32
N ASP A 127 -5.37 -13.52 -19.59
CA ASP A 127 -6.43 -12.75 -20.21
C ASP A 127 -5.77 -11.76 -21.18
N THR A 128 -5.98 -12.09 -22.46
CA THR A 128 -5.65 -11.26 -23.59
C THR A 128 -6.08 -9.82 -23.38
N LEU A 129 -5.10 -8.89 -23.28
CA LEU A 129 -5.15 -7.60 -23.97
C LEU A 129 -3.89 -6.75 -23.69
N ASN A 130 -3.03 -6.76 -24.73
CA ASN A 130 -2.16 -5.65 -25.16
C ASN A 130 -1.14 -5.01 -24.22
N ASN A 131 0.13 -5.38 -24.53
CA ASN A 131 1.28 -4.47 -24.65
C ASN A 131 0.89 -2.98 -24.73
N LYS A 132 1.17 -2.23 -23.64
CA LYS A 132 1.58 -0.83 -23.77
C LYS A 132 2.49 -0.44 -22.62
N SER A 133 3.67 0.04 -23.06
CA SER A 133 4.74 0.68 -22.30
C SER A 133 4.29 1.57 -21.14
N SER A 134 5.04 1.50 -20.08
CA SER A 134 5.45 2.46 -18.99
C SER A 134 4.80 3.85 -18.87
N LYS A 135 3.59 4.09 -19.37
CA LYS A 135 2.95 5.42 -19.42
C LYS A 135 1.58 5.54 -18.74
N GLU A 136 1.06 4.49 -18.12
CA GLU A 136 -0.29 4.51 -17.52
C GLU A 136 -0.29 4.24 -16.00
N TYR A 137 0.48 5.01 -15.23
CA TYR A 137 0.37 5.01 -13.76
C TYR A 137 -0.66 6.02 -13.23
N LEU A 138 -1.48 6.60 -14.10
CA LEU A 138 -2.52 7.54 -13.74
C LEU A 138 -3.89 6.90 -13.96
N ASP A 139 -4.43 6.23 -12.93
CA ASP A 139 -5.86 6.01 -12.85
C ASP A 139 -6.55 7.35 -12.56
N SER A 140 -7.75 7.53 -13.11
CA SER A 140 -8.59 8.75 -13.06
C SER A 140 -8.94 9.26 -11.66
N SER A 141 -8.40 8.66 -10.61
CA SER A 141 -8.58 9.01 -9.21
C SER A 141 -7.34 9.57 -8.48
N ASN A 142 -6.25 9.95 -9.18
CA ASN A 142 -5.04 10.56 -8.59
C ASN A 142 -4.37 9.75 -7.45
N ASN A 143 -4.51 8.43 -7.42
CA ASN A 143 -3.89 7.60 -6.39
C ASN A 143 -2.53 7.09 -6.87
N ILE A 144 -1.45 7.66 -6.34
CA ILE A 144 -0.08 7.17 -6.55
C ILE A 144 0.24 6.21 -5.42
N VAL A 145 0.67 5.01 -5.77
CA VAL A 145 1.03 3.95 -4.83
C VAL A 145 2.37 3.37 -5.25
N SER A 146 3.45 4.00 -4.85
CA SER A 146 4.81 3.52 -5.11
C SER A 146 5.77 3.99 -4.02
N THR A 147 6.78 3.19 -3.71
CA THR A 147 7.93 3.61 -2.91
C THR A 147 9.11 4.05 -3.80
N ASP A 148 8.93 4.03 -5.13
CA ASP A 148 9.92 4.52 -6.07
C ASP A 148 9.92 6.06 -6.10
N PRO A 149 11.03 6.71 -5.72
CA PRO A 149 11.14 8.17 -5.77
C PRO A 149 10.86 8.77 -7.15
N LEU A 150 11.19 8.06 -8.24
CA LEU A 150 11.00 8.54 -9.61
C LEU A 150 9.53 8.75 -9.96
N VAL A 151 8.66 7.87 -9.51
CA VAL A 151 7.21 7.96 -9.74
C VAL A 151 6.64 9.25 -9.14
N TYR A 152 7.05 9.60 -7.93
CA TYR A 152 6.60 10.84 -7.27
C TYR A 152 7.16 12.10 -7.95
N ARG A 153 8.37 12.03 -8.47
CA ARG A 153 8.96 13.14 -9.22
C ARG A 153 8.23 13.39 -10.54
N GLU A 154 8.01 12.34 -11.35
CA GLU A 154 7.29 12.44 -12.61
C GLU A 154 5.86 12.96 -12.42
N PHE A 155 5.19 12.52 -11.36
CA PHE A 155 3.86 13.03 -11.02
C PHE A 155 3.88 14.49 -10.57
N GLY A 156 4.87 14.88 -9.79
CA GLY A 156 5.07 16.26 -9.40
C GLY A 156 5.27 17.17 -10.62
N ASP A 157 6.11 16.77 -11.56
CA ASP A 157 6.36 17.49 -12.82
C ASP A 157 5.08 17.58 -13.67
N LEU A 158 4.27 16.52 -13.73
CA LEU A 158 2.98 16.51 -14.42
C LEU A 158 1.98 17.49 -13.78
N LEU A 159 1.88 17.54 -12.46
CA LEU A 159 1.00 18.48 -11.75
C LEU A 159 1.43 19.93 -12.01
N ILE A 160 2.72 20.23 -11.98
CA ILE A 160 3.26 21.56 -12.30
C ILE A 160 2.89 21.94 -13.74
N SER A 161 3.03 21.03 -14.70
CA SER A 161 2.65 21.26 -16.10
C SER A 161 1.16 21.55 -16.30
N LYS A 162 0.30 21.05 -15.38
CA LYS A 162 -1.15 21.30 -15.35
C LYS A 162 -1.53 22.56 -14.55
N GLY A 163 -0.56 23.31 -14.02
CA GLY A 163 -0.79 24.53 -13.23
C GLY A 163 -1.03 24.29 -11.74
N GLU A 164 -0.96 23.04 -11.25
CA GLU A 164 -1.09 22.70 -9.83
C GLU A 164 0.29 22.77 -9.14
N ILE A 165 0.91 23.96 -9.13
CA ILE A 165 2.31 24.18 -8.74
C ILE A 165 2.58 23.74 -7.30
N GLU A 166 1.71 24.12 -6.35
CA GLU A 166 1.90 23.76 -4.92
C GLU A 166 1.90 22.25 -4.70
N LYS A 167 0.92 21.54 -5.28
CA LYS A 167 0.84 20.09 -5.17
C LYS A 167 2.03 19.40 -5.85
N GLY A 168 2.38 19.86 -7.07
CA GLY A 168 3.51 19.31 -7.81
C GLY A 168 4.84 19.47 -7.06
N THR A 169 5.08 20.62 -6.47
CA THR A 169 6.28 20.88 -5.65
C THR A 169 6.36 19.95 -4.44
N LEU A 170 5.22 19.68 -3.77
CA LEU A 170 5.16 18.76 -2.65
C LEU A 170 5.54 17.32 -3.04
N PHE A 171 5.09 16.85 -4.22
CA PHE A 171 5.44 15.52 -4.72
C PHE A 171 6.91 15.40 -5.10
N ILE A 172 7.52 16.46 -5.67
CA ILE A 172 8.96 16.49 -5.95
C ILE A 172 9.77 16.46 -4.66
N GLN A 173 9.37 17.23 -3.66
CA GLN A 173 9.99 17.25 -2.34
C GLN A 173 9.93 15.87 -1.66
N PHE A 174 8.79 15.19 -1.75
CA PHE A 174 8.62 13.83 -1.26
C PHE A 174 9.53 12.83 -1.99
N SER A 175 9.67 12.94 -3.31
CA SER A 175 10.63 12.15 -4.10
C SER A 175 12.06 12.29 -3.59
N GLU A 176 12.48 13.51 -3.25
CA GLU A 176 13.82 13.76 -2.73
C GLU A 176 14.02 13.19 -1.32
N GLU A 177 13.02 13.31 -0.45
CA GLU A 177 13.07 12.70 0.87
C GLU A 177 13.15 11.16 0.81
N LEU A 178 12.42 10.52 -0.11
CA LEU A 178 12.49 9.06 -0.33
C LEU A 178 13.87 8.60 -0.83
N LYS A 179 14.56 9.40 -1.67
CA LYS A 179 15.93 9.08 -2.12
C LYS A 179 16.94 9.07 -0.97
N ASN A 180 16.75 9.94 0.00
CA ASN A 180 17.64 10.06 1.15
C ASN A 180 17.39 8.99 2.24
N LEU A 181 16.36 8.14 2.07
CA LEU A 181 16.03 7.03 2.97
C LEU A 181 16.71 5.70 2.58
N LYS A 182 17.35 5.64 1.42
CA LYS A 182 18.16 4.50 0.95
C LYS A 182 19.63 4.74 1.26
#